data_8b9263c01a77fded066bda6c84356cbb
#
_entry.id   8b9263c01a77fded066bda6c84356cbb
#
_cell.length_a   1.000
_cell.length_b   1.000
_cell.length_c   1.000
_cell.angle_alpha   90.00
_cell.angle_beta   90.00
_cell.angle_gamma   90.00
#
_symmetry.space_group_name_H-M   'P 1'
#
loop_
_entity.id
_entity.type
_entity.pdbx_description
1 polymer ?
#
loop_
_entity_poly.entity_id
_entity_poly.type
_entity_poly.pdbx_seq_one_letter_code
_entity_poly.pdbx_strand_id
1 'polypeptide(L)'
;MPFNKTNYFLFSVDLEDFRRELTSHNIGDNFLYKTVYSYLELLDKFGWKATFFTVGKDALKCSELIQEIRHRNHEIGCHSFAHDVSMFESKDSFRDDLHENIDALNGLGVDEIYGYRSPQLSFTKNRIWVYEILKENGFIYSSSVLPASNPLFGWEGFGEKIKKINGIYEIPVSITSIPIFKNIPYAGGIYFRLLPKFLIKKLFYQTFSDGKPVVGYFHPQDIYHSKGVKYKDFNLFFEKLI
;
A
#
# COMPACT_ATOMS: atom_id res chain seq x y z
N MET A 1 -1.83 -14.48 22.31
CA MET A 1 -1.45 -13.34 23.18
C MET A 1 -2.25 -12.16 22.72
N PRO A 2 -2.89 -11.39 23.60
CA PRO A 2 -3.57 -10.15 23.19
C PRO A 2 -2.52 -9.18 22.67
N PHE A 3 -2.91 -8.37 21.67
CA PHE A 3 -2.06 -7.30 21.16
C PHE A 3 -1.64 -6.38 22.31
N ASN A 4 -0.36 -6.34 22.60
CA ASN A 4 0.18 -5.42 23.59
C ASN A 4 0.19 -4.02 22.97
N LYS A 5 0.09 -2.95 23.78
CA LYS A 5 0.08 -1.53 23.33
C LYS A 5 1.26 -1.10 22.43
N THR A 6 2.21 -2.01 22.15
CA THR A 6 3.41 -1.79 21.33
C THR A 6 3.36 -2.51 19.97
N ASN A 7 2.30 -3.27 19.69
CA ASN A 7 2.19 -4.01 18.43
C ASN A 7 1.40 -3.16 17.43
N TYR A 8 2.08 -2.65 16.42
CA TYR A 8 1.47 -1.83 15.37
C TYR A 8 1.32 -2.62 14.08
N PHE A 9 0.10 -2.65 13.55
CA PHE A 9 -0.17 -3.06 12.19
C PHE A 9 -0.53 -1.82 11.36
N LEU A 10 0.36 -1.45 10.46
CA LEU A 10 0.14 -0.35 9.52
C LEU A 10 -0.60 -0.91 8.32
N PHE A 11 -1.90 -0.74 8.33
CA PHE A 11 -2.77 -1.21 7.25
C PHE A 11 -2.81 -0.17 6.14
N SER A 12 -2.48 -0.57 4.92
CA SER A 12 -2.64 0.30 3.76
C SER A 12 -3.27 -0.42 2.58
N VAL A 13 -3.96 0.34 1.75
CA VAL A 13 -4.57 -0.11 0.49
C VAL A 13 -4.02 0.75 -0.63
N ASP A 14 -3.47 0.12 -1.64
CA ASP A 14 -3.08 0.77 -2.88
C ASP A 14 -4.35 0.84 -3.74
N LEU A 15 -4.98 2.03 -3.77
CA LEU A 15 -6.23 2.27 -4.47
C LEU A 15 -5.93 2.51 -5.94
N GLU A 16 -5.94 1.40 -6.68
CA GLU A 16 -5.67 1.34 -8.10
C GLU A 16 -6.63 0.39 -8.83
N ASP A 17 -6.94 0.70 -10.07
CA ASP A 17 -7.68 -0.20 -10.94
C ASP A 17 -6.73 -1.03 -11.82
N PHE A 18 -6.40 -2.23 -11.35
CA PHE A 18 -5.50 -3.15 -12.06
C PHE A 18 -6.00 -3.55 -13.45
N ARG A 19 -7.28 -3.34 -13.76
CA ARG A 19 -7.89 -3.64 -15.06
C ARG A 19 -7.32 -2.79 -16.18
N ARG A 20 -6.65 -1.69 -15.86
CA ARG A 20 -5.92 -0.89 -16.86
C ARG A 20 -4.89 -1.71 -17.62
N GLU A 21 -4.35 -2.75 -16.97
CA GLU A 21 -3.33 -3.64 -17.53
C GLU A 21 -3.93 -4.87 -18.24
N LEU A 22 -5.24 -5.08 -18.11
CA LEU A 22 -5.94 -6.24 -18.69
C LEU A 22 -6.74 -5.84 -19.93
N THR A 23 -6.54 -6.57 -21.02
CA THR A 23 -7.28 -6.38 -22.27
C THR A 23 -8.72 -6.96 -22.26
N SER A 24 -9.12 -7.67 -21.19
CA SER A 24 -10.44 -8.30 -21.06
C SER A 24 -11.29 -7.60 -19.99
N HIS A 25 -12.42 -7.02 -20.41
CA HIS A 25 -13.31 -6.17 -19.60
C HIS A 25 -14.47 -6.90 -18.91
N ASN A 26 -14.30 -8.14 -18.45
CA ASN A 26 -15.39 -8.92 -17.84
C ASN A 26 -15.65 -8.65 -16.34
N ILE A 27 -14.97 -7.70 -15.75
CA ILE A 27 -15.20 -7.27 -14.36
C ILE A 27 -16.04 -5.99 -14.42
N GLY A 28 -17.23 -5.99 -13.83
CA GLY A 28 -18.19 -4.88 -13.94
C GLY A 28 -17.66 -3.54 -13.45
N ASP A 29 -18.24 -2.43 -13.93
CA ASP A 29 -17.79 -1.06 -13.72
C ASP A 29 -17.69 -0.64 -12.23
N ASN A 30 -18.34 -1.37 -11.34
CA ASN A 30 -18.36 -1.09 -9.88
C ASN A 30 -17.27 -1.84 -9.08
N PHE A 31 -16.20 -2.31 -9.72
CA PHE A 31 -15.17 -3.10 -9.05
C PHE A 31 -14.51 -2.34 -7.89
N LEU A 32 -13.98 -1.13 -8.14
CA LEU A 32 -13.35 -0.32 -7.10
C LEU A 32 -14.30 -0.02 -5.94
N TYR A 33 -15.55 0.37 -6.25
CA TYR A 33 -16.55 0.64 -5.23
C TYR A 33 -16.76 -0.58 -4.33
N LYS A 34 -17.06 -1.75 -4.90
CA LYS A 34 -17.30 -2.98 -4.12
C LYS A 34 -16.12 -3.38 -3.25
N THR A 35 -14.92 -3.30 -3.79
CA THR A 35 -13.71 -3.75 -3.08
C THR A 35 -13.30 -2.77 -2.00
N VAL A 36 -13.34 -1.48 -2.28
CA VAL A 36 -12.98 -0.47 -1.27
C VAL A 36 -14.03 -0.40 -0.15
N TYR A 37 -15.34 -0.50 -0.47
CA TYR A 37 -16.36 -0.62 0.57
C TYR A 37 -16.16 -1.86 1.45
N SER A 38 -15.73 -2.99 0.87
CA SER A 38 -15.41 -4.18 1.68
C SER A 38 -14.23 -3.94 2.63
N TYR A 39 -13.22 -3.15 2.23
CA TYR A 39 -12.15 -2.72 3.14
C TYR A 39 -12.67 -1.76 4.21
N LEU A 40 -13.50 -0.80 3.86
CA LEU A 40 -14.07 0.16 4.81
C LEU A 40 -14.92 -0.54 5.87
N GLU A 41 -15.76 -1.50 5.47
CA GLU A 41 -16.54 -2.34 6.40
C GLU A 41 -15.64 -3.18 7.31
N LEU A 42 -14.57 -3.77 6.77
CA LEU A 42 -13.58 -4.49 7.56
C LEU A 42 -12.93 -3.59 8.61
N LEU A 43 -12.48 -2.40 8.18
CA LEU A 43 -11.80 -1.44 9.06
C LEU A 43 -12.73 -0.92 10.15
N ASP A 44 -13.98 -0.62 9.81
CA ASP A 44 -14.99 -0.20 10.79
C ASP A 44 -15.29 -1.29 11.82
N LYS A 45 -15.42 -2.54 11.37
CA LYS A 45 -15.66 -3.70 12.25
C LYS A 45 -14.60 -3.83 13.35
N PHE A 46 -13.32 -3.54 13.02
CA PHE A 46 -12.22 -3.63 13.97
C PHE A 46 -11.85 -2.30 14.62
N GLY A 47 -12.51 -1.20 14.26
CA GLY A 47 -12.15 0.15 14.71
C GLY A 47 -10.77 0.60 14.22
N TRP A 48 -10.32 0.08 13.08
CA TRP A 48 -9.01 0.40 12.53
C TRP A 48 -9.06 1.58 11.56
N LYS A 49 -7.92 2.26 11.45
CA LYS A 49 -7.67 3.24 10.41
C LYS A 49 -6.62 2.72 9.44
N ALA A 50 -6.70 3.18 8.21
CA ALA A 50 -5.80 2.79 7.14
C ALA A 50 -5.36 3.99 6.32
N THR A 51 -4.26 3.83 5.58
CA THR A 51 -3.85 4.75 4.52
C THR A 51 -4.27 4.17 3.18
N PHE A 52 -4.99 4.95 2.39
CA PHE A 52 -5.32 4.64 1.00
C PHE A 52 -4.36 5.41 0.09
N PHE A 53 -3.33 4.73 -0.40
CA PHE A 53 -2.44 5.30 -1.42
C PHE A 53 -3.16 5.27 -2.75
N THR A 54 -3.45 6.43 -3.30
CA THR A 54 -4.45 6.61 -4.34
C THR A 54 -3.85 7.07 -5.65
N VAL A 55 -4.13 6.33 -6.71
CA VAL A 55 -3.77 6.71 -8.08
C VAL A 55 -4.67 7.84 -8.56
N GLY A 56 -4.09 8.95 -9.01
CA GLY A 56 -4.82 10.15 -9.38
C GLY A 56 -5.88 9.92 -10.46
N LYS A 57 -5.53 9.22 -11.53
CA LYS A 57 -6.47 8.87 -12.61
C LYS A 57 -7.68 8.06 -12.13
N ASP A 58 -7.49 7.22 -11.11
CA ASP A 58 -8.59 6.42 -10.57
C ASP A 58 -9.43 7.23 -9.58
N ALA A 59 -8.78 8.11 -8.79
CA ALA A 59 -9.48 9.05 -7.91
C ALA A 59 -10.49 9.91 -8.68
N LEU A 60 -10.07 10.46 -9.82
CA LEU A 60 -10.94 11.29 -10.65
C LEU A 60 -12.16 10.52 -11.20
N LYS A 61 -12.05 9.20 -11.38
CA LYS A 61 -13.17 8.35 -11.85
C LYS A 61 -14.13 7.94 -10.73
N CYS A 62 -13.67 7.97 -9.48
CA CYS A 62 -14.43 7.52 -8.32
C CYS A 62 -14.40 8.53 -7.17
N SER A 63 -14.70 9.80 -7.48
CA SER A 63 -14.68 10.92 -6.53
C SER A 63 -15.51 10.67 -5.26
N GLU A 64 -16.69 10.05 -5.40
CA GLU A 64 -17.54 9.69 -4.26
C GLU A 64 -16.85 8.73 -3.29
N LEU A 65 -16.03 7.82 -3.82
CA LEU A 65 -15.28 6.87 -3.02
C LEU A 65 -14.19 7.58 -2.20
N ILE A 66 -13.53 8.58 -2.78
CA ILE A 66 -12.55 9.41 -2.08
C ILE A 66 -13.21 10.17 -0.93
N GLN A 67 -14.41 10.73 -1.14
CA GLN A 67 -15.18 11.39 -0.08
C GLN A 67 -15.57 10.40 1.04
N GLU A 68 -15.98 9.19 0.71
CA GLU A 68 -16.34 8.17 1.70
C GLU A 68 -15.14 7.73 2.55
N ILE A 69 -13.97 7.53 1.94
CA ILE A 69 -12.72 7.22 2.65
C ILE A 69 -12.39 8.33 3.67
N ARG A 70 -12.49 9.60 3.24
CA ARG A 70 -12.26 10.77 4.10
C ARG A 70 -13.28 10.87 5.22
N HIS A 71 -14.57 10.70 4.90
CA HIS A 71 -15.67 10.78 5.89
C HIS A 71 -15.48 9.77 7.02
N ARG A 72 -14.93 8.60 6.72
CA ARG A 72 -14.57 7.58 7.73
C ARG A 72 -13.22 7.83 8.41
N ASN A 73 -12.60 9.00 8.20
CA ASN A 73 -11.33 9.40 8.82
C ASN A 73 -10.18 8.42 8.53
N HIS A 74 -10.08 7.93 7.30
CA HIS A 74 -8.90 7.26 6.80
C HIS A 74 -7.97 8.26 6.11
N GLU A 75 -6.68 7.96 6.11
CA GLU A 75 -5.69 8.76 5.41
C GLU A 75 -5.72 8.48 3.91
N ILE A 76 -5.55 9.53 3.10
CA ILE A 76 -5.32 9.42 1.66
C ILE A 76 -3.88 9.88 1.38
N GLY A 77 -3.08 9.00 0.77
CA GLY A 77 -1.74 9.27 0.30
C GLY A 77 -1.66 9.25 -1.22
N CYS A 78 -0.56 9.76 -1.76
CA CYS A 78 -0.26 9.71 -3.18
C CYS A 78 0.25 8.33 -3.63
N HIS A 79 -0.21 7.87 -4.82
CA HIS A 79 0.27 6.65 -5.47
C HIS A 79 0.57 6.84 -6.97
N SER A 80 1.25 7.95 -7.32
CA SER A 80 1.41 8.39 -8.71
C SER A 80 0.08 8.81 -9.37
N PHE A 81 0.14 9.62 -10.39
CA PHE A 81 -1.05 10.00 -11.14
C PHE A 81 -1.51 8.89 -12.08
N ALA A 82 -0.56 8.30 -12.83
CA ALA A 82 -0.86 7.32 -13.86
C ALA A 82 -0.53 5.87 -13.50
N HIS A 83 0.11 5.62 -12.36
CA HIS A 83 0.68 4.33 -11.96
C HIS A 83 1.69 3.79 -12.98
N ASP A 84 2.50 4.68 -13.55
CA ASP A 84 3.49 4.33 -14.57
C ASP A 84 4.91 4.57 -14.03
N VAL A 85 5.76 3.54 -14.10
CA VAL A 85 7.15 3.63 -13.65
C VAL A 85 8.05 4.44 -14.58
N SER A 86 7.59 4.81 -15.77
CA SER A 86 8.30 5.71 -16.67
C SER A 86 8.53 7.10 -16.07
N MET A 87 7.74 7.51 -15.07
CA MET A 87 7.96 8.74 -14.31
C MET A 87 9.35 8.83 -13.68
N PHE A 88 10.07 7.71 -13.51
CA PHE A 88 11.45 7.70 -12.98
C PHE A 88 12.53 7.91 -14.03
N GLU A 89 12.21 8.17 -15.28
CA GLU A 89 13.19 8.46 -16.33
C GLU A 89 13.93 9.77 -16.07
N SER A 90 13.27 10.74 -15.45
CA SER A 90 13.89 12.01 -15.05
C SER A 90 13.29 12.57 -13.76
N LYS A 91 13.97 13.56 -13.15
CA LYS A 91 13.44 14.31 -12.01
C LYS A 91 12.20 15.10 -12.40
N ASP A 92 12.15 15.63 -13.61
CA ASP A 92 11.05 16.44 -14.10
C ASP A 92 9.82 15.57 -14.36
N SER A 93 9.97 14.42 -15.03
CA SER A 93 8.86 13.47 -15.20
C SER A 93 8.26 13.00 -13.86
N PHE A 94 9.10 12.82 -12.84
CA PHE A 94 8.61 12.48 -11.51
C PHE A 94 7.87 13.64 -10.84
N ARG A 95 8.35 14.87 -11.00
CA ARG A 95 7.66 16.06 -10.49
C ARG A 95 6.31 16.26 -11.15
N ASP A 96 6.27 16.11 -12.46
CA ASP A 96 5.03 16.29 -13.24
C ASP A 96 3.97 15.28 -12.79
N ASP A 97 4.29 13.98 -12.72
CA ASP A 97 3.38 12.94 -12.22
C ASP A 97 2.95 13.19 -10.77
N LEU A 98 3.88 13.61 -9.91
CA LEU A 98 3.58 13.92 -8.51
C LEU A 98 2.61 15.11 -8.39
N HIS A 99 2.86 16.21 -9.12
CA HIS A 99 2.01 17.38 -9.11
C HIS A 99 0.62 17.06 -9.68
N GLU A 100 0.54 16.34 -10.79
CA GLU A 100 -0.76 15.89 -11.34
C GLU A 100 -1.55 15.06 -10.32
N ASN A 101 -0.88 14.19 -9.52
CA ASN A 101 -1.56 13.44 -8.48
C ASN A 101 -2.04 14.32 -7.33
N ILE A 102 -1.17 15.24 -6.86
CA ILE A 102 -1.53 16.20 -5.80
C ILE A 102 -2.72 17.05 -6.24
N ASP A 103 -2.69 17.60 -7.45
CA ASP A 103 -3.75 18.44 -7.99
C ASP A 103 -5.07 17.66 -8.12
N ALA A 104 -5.02 16.41 -8.58
CA ALA A 104 -6.20 15.55 -8.65
C ALA A 104 -6.82 15.30 -7.28
N LEU A 105 -6.01 15.01 -6.26
CA LEU A 105 -6.48 14.78 -4.90
C LEU A 105 -6.98 16.06 -4.23
N ASN A 106 -6.26 17.18 -4.39
CA ASN A 106 -6.69 18.50 -3.89
C ASN A 106 -8.02 18.93 -4.52
N GLY A 107 -8.20 18.71 -5.82
CA GLY A 107 -9.46 18.96 -6.53
C GLY A 107 -10.65 18.15 -5.99
N LEU A 108 -10.37 17.04 -5.29
CA LEU A 108 -11.36 16.24 -4.57
C LEU A 108 -11.44 16.60 -3.07
N GLY A 109 -10.79 17.70 -2.66
CA GLY A 109 -10.81 18.22 -1.30
C GLY A 109 -9.90 17.49 -0.32
N VAL A 110 -8.91 16.73 -0.79
CA VAL A 110 -7.88 16.12 0.07
C VAL A 110 -6.77 17.15 0.27
N ASP A 111 -6.87 17.95 1.33
CA ASP A 111 -5.96 19.08 1.56
C ASP A 111 -4.65 18.67 2.26
N GLU A 112 -4.64 17.54 2.95
CA GLU A 112 -3.50 17.05 3.72
C GLU A 112 -3.01 15.71 3.15
N ILE A 113 -1.88 15.74 2.43
CA ILE A 113 -1.28 14.57 1.79
C ILE A 113 0.12 14.38 2.36
N TYR A 114 0.26 13.52 3.35
CA TYR A 114 1.52 13.30 4.07
C TYR A 114 2.33 12.12 3.57
N GLY A 115 1.67 11.12 3.01
CA GLY A 115 2.25 9.84 2.61
C GLY A 115 2.35 9.66 1.10
N TYR A 116 3.46 9.05 0.66
CA TYR A 116 3.68 8.65 -0.72
C TYR A 116 3.98 7.15 -0.81
N ARG A 117 3.44 6.48 -1.82
CA ARG A 117 3.85 5.13 -2.24
C ARG A 117 4.11 5.10 -3.72
N SER A 118 5.28 4.58 -4.12
CA SER A 118 5.58 4.41 -5.53
C SER A 118 4.86 3.21 -6.11
N PRO A 119 4.43 3.25 -7.38
CA PRO A 119 3.99 2.07 -8.11
C PRO A 119 5.00 0.93 -7.95
N GLN A 120 4.48 -0.28 -7.71
CA GLN A 120 5.28 -1.51 -7.64
C GLN A 120 6.38 -1.50 -6.56
N LEU A 121 6.30 -0.64 -5.53
CA LEU A 121 7.33 -0.46 -4.50
C LEU A 121 8.72 -0.18 -5.12
N SER A 122 8.78 0.66 -6.12
CA SER A 122 9.91 0.81 -7.04
C SER A 122 11.01 1.78 -6.57
N PHE A 123 11.02 2.22 -5.32
CA PHE A 123 12.14 3.01 -4.80
C PHE A 123 13.36 2.11 -4.58
N THR A 124 14.46 2.51 -5.19
CA THR A 124 15.73 1.79 -5.17
C THR A 124 16.87 2.70 -4.72
N LYS A 125 18.03 2.11 -4.44
CA LYS A 125 19.22 2.86 -4.06
C LYS A 125 19.60 3.96 -5.08
N ASN A 126 19.31 3.74 -6.36
CA ASN A 126 19.64 4.70 -7.41
C ASN A 126 18.64 5.85 -7.54
N ARG A 127 17.53 5.79 -6.80
CA ARG A 127 16.45 6.79 -6.83
C ARG A 127 16.36 7.63 -5.55
N ILE A 128 17.44 7.80 -4.82
CA ILE A 128 17.48 8.59 -3.57
C ILE A 128 17.02 10.04 -3.78
N TRP A 129 17.20 10.58 -4.97
CA TRP A 129 16.78 11.92 -5.35
C TRP A 129 15.26 12.16 -5.23
N VAL A 130 14.44 11.10 -5.29
CA VAL A 130 12.97 11.23 -5.14
C VAL A 130 12.57 11.77 -3.78
N TYR A 131 13.33 11.46 -2.72
CA TYR A 131 13.03 11.93 -1.37
C TYR A 131 13.22 13.45 -1.22
N GLU A 132 14.09 14.06 -2.00
CA GLU A 132 14.25 15.53 -2.05
C GLU A 132 12.98 16.17 -2.62
N ILE A 133 12.49 15.63 -3.73
CA ILE A 133 11.27 16.12 -4.40
C ILE A 133 10.04 15.91 -3.50
N LEU A 134 9.92 14.76 -2.85
CA LEU A 134 8.84 14.52 -1.89
C LEU A 134 8.87 15.54 -0.74
N LYS A 135 10.06 15.83 -0.20
CA LYS A 135 10.22 16.84 0.86
C LYS A 135 9.86 18.25 0.38
N GLU A 136 10.28 18.63 -0.81
CA GLU A 136 9.95 19.92 -1.45
C GLU A 136 8.42 20.12 -1.55
N ASN A 137 7.67 19.03 -1.71
CA ASN A 137 6.21 19.02 -1.83
C ASN A 137 5.47 18.71 -0.51
N GLY A 138 6.14 18.78 0.63
CA GLY A 138 5.50 18.69 1.95
C GLY A 138 5.21 17.29 2.46
N PHE A 139 5.66 16.23 1.76
CA PHE A 139 5.49 14.87 2.25
C PHE A 139 6.31 14.63 3.52
N ILE A 140 5.77 13.81 4.42
CA ILE A 140 6.40 13.46 5.70
C ILE A 140 7.02 12.06 5.62
N TYR A 141 6.34 11.14 4.94
CA TYR A 141 6.80 9.76 4.81
C TYR A 141 6.53 9.17 3.42
N SER A 142 7.24 8.09 3.17
CA SER A 142 7.04 7.19 2.04
C SER A 142 6.98 5.74 2.52
N SER A 143 6.27 4.90 1.80
CA SER A 143 6.27 3.44 1.98
C SER A 143 6.42 2.78 0.62
N SER A 144 7.59 2.99 0.00
CA SER A 144 7.88 2.68 -1.39
C SER A 144 9.00 1.66 -1.58
N VAL A 145 9.62 1.20 -0.50
CA VAL A 145 10.75 0.27 -0.55
C VAL A 145 10.32 -1.16 -0.25
N LEU A 146 10.59 -2.06 -1.18
CA LEU A 146 10.68 -3.49 -0.95
C LEU A 146 12.12 -3.82 -0.52
N PRO A 147 12.38 -4.19 0.76
CA PRO A 147 13.75 -4.42 1.25
C PRO A 147 14.28 -5.81 0.86
N ALA A 148 14.13 -6.17 -0.41
CA ALA A 148 14.48 -7.46 -0.97
C ALA A 148 15.18 -7.31 -2.32
N SER A 149 15.89 -8.34 -2.74
CA SER A 149 16.35 -8.45 -4.12
C SER A 149 15.19 -8.86 -5.01
N ASN A 150 14.93 -8.09 -6.04
CA ASN A 150 13.92 -8.37 -7.04
C ASN A 150 14.49 -7.94 -8.41
N PRO A 151 14.29 -8.72 -9.49
CA PRO A 151 14.83 -8.38 -10.81
C PRO A 151 14.38 -7.03 -11.37
N LEU A 152 13.18 -6.57 -11.00
CA LEU A 152 12.59 -5.32 -11.50
C LEU A 152 12.69 -4.18 -10.50
N PHE A 153 12.53 -4.47 -9.20
CA PHE A 153 12.45 -3.47 -8.12
C PHE A 153 13.12 -4.02 -6.87
N GLY A 154 13.12 -3.21 -5.83
CA GLY A 154 13.63 -3.61 -4.54
C GLY A 154 14.96 -2.93 -4.22
N TRP A 155 15.17 -2.80 -2.94
CA TRP A 155 16.40 -2.21 -2.40
C TRP A 155 17.05 -3.21 -1.45
N GLU A 156 17.83 -4.14 -2.03
CA GLU A 156 18.57 -5.12 -1.26
C GLU A 156 19.48 -4.43 -0.23
N GLY A 157 19.47 -4.93 1.00
CA GLY A 157 20.24 -4.36 2.11
C GLY A 157 19.62 -3.12 2.75
N PHE A 158 18.44 -2.67 2.30
CA PHE A 158 17.72 -1.60 3.00
C PHE A 158 17.38 -2.01 4.44
N GLY A 159 16.93 -3.23 4.65
CA GLY A 159 16.47 -3.73 5.96
C GLY A 159 15.03 -3.35 6.27
N GLU A 160 14.54 -3.83 7.43
CA GLU A 160 13.13 -3.74 7.82
C GLU A 160 12.81 -2.53 8.74
N LYS A 161 13.82 -1.74 9.09
CA LYS A 161 13.63 -0.58 9.99
C LYS A 161 13.24 0.66 9.20
N ILE A 162 12.37 1.47 9.79
CA ILE A 162 12.08 2.82 9.30
C ILE A 162 13.38 3.63 9.27
N LYS A 163 13.63 4.31 8.17
CA LYS A 163 14.80 5.18 7.98
C LYS A 163 14.40 6.58 7.58
N LYS A 164 15.16 7.57 8.03
CA LYS A 164 14.99 8.93 7.55
C LYS A 164 16.00 9.21 6.44
N ILE A 165 15.50 9.53 5.24
CA ILE A 165 16.29 9.80 4.04
C ILE A 165 15.89 11.19 3.53
N ASN A 166 16.84 12.11 3.42
CA ASN A 166 16.64 13.50 2.99
C ASN A 166 15.46 14.21 3.69
N GLY A 167 15.17 13.82 4.94
CA GLY A 167 14.09 14.41 5.75
C GLY A 167 12.77 13.63 5.72
N ILE A 168 12.58 12.68 4.82
CA ILE A 168 11.41 11.80 4.68
C ILE A 168 11.62 10.51 5.45
N TYR A 169 10.59 10.02 6.16
CA TYR A 169 10.60 8.69 6.77
C TYR A 169 10.21 7.63 5.74
N GLU A 170 11.15 6.76 5.36
CA GLU A 170 10.84 5.59 4.55
C GLU A 170 10.43 4.42 5.45
N ILE A 171 9.23 3.91 5.23
CA ILE A 171 8.59 2.80 5.95
C ILE A 171 8.56 1.59 5.02
N PRO A 172 9.55 0.68 5.10
CA PRO A 172 9.62 -0.46 4.20
C PRO A 172 8.49 -1.46 4.47
N VAL A 173 8.02 -2.15 3.44
CA VAL A 173 7.04 -3.22 3.61
C VAL A 173 7.65 -4.41 4.34
N SER A 174 6.82 -5.14 5.11
CA SER A 174 7.29 -6.28 5.90
C SER A 174 7.63 -7.48 5.03
N ILE A 175 8.83 -8.01 5.20
CA ILE A 175 9.33 -9.20 4.49
C ILE A 175 9.59 -10.36 5.45
N THR A 176 9.58 -11.59 4.92
CA THR A 176 9.90 -12.79 5.71
C THR A 176 11.40 -13.04 5.78
N SER A 177 11.87 -13.51 6.94
CA SER A 177 13.24 -13.99 7.15
C SER A 177 13.38 -15.51 7.06
N ILE A 178 12.31 -16.23 6.69
CA ILE A 178 12.34 -17.69 6.58
C ILE A 178 13.31 -18.13 5.47
N PRO A 179 14.27 -19.04 5.70
CA PRO A 179 15.31 -19.38 4.74
C PRO A 179 14.80 -19.80 3.35
N ILE A 180 13.71 -20.59 3.28
CA ILE A 180 13.11 -21.05 2.02
C ILE A 180 12.35 -19.94 1.30
N PHE A 181 11.81 -18.96 2.04
CA PHE A 181 11.02 -17.82 1.53
C PHE A 181 11.66 -16.50 1.92
N LYS A 182 12.99 -16.44 1.84
CA LYS A 182 13.74 -15.27 2.26
C LYS A 182 13.31 -14.02 1.47
N ASN A 183 13.06 -12.95 2.22
CA ASN A 183 12.73 -11.64 1.69
C ASN A 183 11.44 -11.56 0.86
N ILE A 184 10.45 -12.43 1.13
CA ILE A 184 9.12 -12.34 0.51
C ILE A 184 8.23 -11.40 1.32
N PRO A 185 7.57 -10.41 0.70
CA PRO A 185 6.61 -9.56 1.40
C PRO A 185 5.35 -10.35 1.75
N TYR A 186 5.16 -10.64 3.03
CA TYR A 186 4.10 -11.56 3.49
C TYR A 186 2.81 -10.85 3.93
N ALA A 187 2.88 -9.54 4.15
CA ALA A 187 1.77 -8.77 4.73
C ALA A 187 0.90 -8.06 3.67
N GLY A 188 0.94 -8.47 2.42
CA GLY A 188 0.13 -7.90 1.36
C GLY A 188 0.35 -8.53 0.00
N GLY A 189 -0.39 -8.07 -0.99
CA GLY A 189 -0.30 -8.46 -2.38
C GLY A 189 -0.44 -9.97 -2.63
N ILE A 190 0.22 -10.44 -3.69
CA ILE A 190 0.11 -11.83 -4.14
C ILE A 190 0.56 -12.84 -3.07
N TYR A 191 1.60 -12.53 -2.31
CA TYR A 191 2.12 -13.47 -1.31
C TYR A 191 1.19 -13.64 -0.11
N PHE A 192 0.48 -12.57 0.29
CA PHE A 192 -0.56 -12.69 1.31
C PHE A 192 -1.67 -13.65 0.86
N ARG A 193 -1.99 -13.68 -0.44
CA ARG A 193 -2.99 -14.60 -1.01
C ARG A 193 -2.48 -16.05 -1.10
N LEU A 194 -1.20 -16.24 -1.46
CA LEU A 194 -0.62 -17.57 -1.73
C LEU A 194 -0.11 -18.27 -0.47
N LEU A 195 0.47 -17.55 0.48
CA LEU A 195 1.04 -18.17 1.68
C LEU A 195 -0.06 -18.77 2.57
N PRO A 196 0.18 -19.91 3.22
CA PRO A 196 -0.77 -20.49 4.16
C PRO A 196 -1.10 -19.54 5.32
N LYS A 197 -2.37 -19.50 5.73
CA LYS A 197 -2.85 -18.60 6.81
C LYS A 197 -2.04 -18.75 8.11
N PHE A 198 -1.71 -20.00 8.50
CA PHE A 198 -0.94 -20.25 9.71
C PHE A 198 0.47 -19.68 9.64
N LEU A 199 1.08 -19.68 8.46
CA LEU A 199 2.41 -19.11 8.24
C LEU A 199 2.39 -17.60 8.34
N ILE A 200 1.42 -16.95 7.70
CA ILE A 200 1.24 -15.48 7.79
C ILE A 200 1.04 -15.11 9.26
N LYS A 201 0.15 -15.82 9.98
CA LYS A 201 -0.09 -15.57 11.40
C LYS A 201 1.19 -15.71 12.23
N LYS A 202 1.99 -16.75 12.00
CA LYS A 202 3.29 -16.93 12.65
C LYS A 202 4.22 -15.76 12.39
N LEU A 203 4.29 -15.27 11.14
CA LEU A 203 5.14 -14.16 10.74
C LEU A 203 4.69 -12.83 11.40
N PHE A 204 3.39 -12.57 11.49
CA PHE A 204 2.88 -11.42 12.24
C PHE A 204 3.33 -11.47 13.71
N TYR A 205 3.12 -12.59 14.39
CA TYR A 205 3.55 -12.73 15.78
C TYR A 205 5.06 -12.59 15.96
N GLN A 206 5.84 -13.15 15.06
CA GLN A 206 7.30 -13.02 15.11
C GLN A 206 7.72 -11.55 14.96
N THR A 207 7.18 -10.84 13.99
CA THR A 207 7.48 -9.41 13.77
C THR A 207 7.10 -8.56 14.97
N PHE A 208 5.94 -8.81 15.58
CA PHE A 208 5.54 -8.15 16.82
C PHE A 208 6.44 -8.49 18.00
N SER A 209 6.87 -9.76 18.13
CA SER A 209 7.80 -10.17 19.18
C SER A 209 9.17 -9.52 19.04
N ASP A 210 9.57 -9.20 17.81
CA ASP A 210 10.79 -8.44 17.50
C ASP A 210 10.63 -6.94 17.77
N GLY A 211 9.48 -6.47 18.25
CA GLY A 211 9.19 -5.06 18.52
C GLY A 211 9.08 -4.20 17.25
N LYS A 212 8.79 -4.83 16.10
CA LYS A 212 8.65 -4.16 14.81
C LYS A 212 7.17 -4.01 14.43
N PRO A 213 6.79 -2.95 13.70
CA PRO A 213 5.47 -2.88 13.09
C PRO A 213 5.37 -3.90 11.95
N VAL A 214 4.18 -4.46 11.76
CA VAL A 214 3.84 -5.12 10.49
C VAL A 214 3.33 -4.06 9.53
N VAL A 215 3.97 -3.93 8.38
CA VAL A 215 3.59 -2.98 7.33
C VAL A 215 2.92 -3.74 6.21
N GLY A 216 1.60 -3.62 6.14
CA GLY A 216 0.77 -4.29 5.13
C GLY A 216 0.46 -3.39 3.95
N TYR A 217 0.35 -3.99 2.77
CA TYR A 217 -0.06 -3.33 1.54
C TYR A 217 -1.02 -4.24 0.78
N PHE A 218 -2.23 -3.78 0.61
CA PHE A 218 -3.30 -4.53 -0.04
C PHE A 218 -3.78 -3.80 -1.28
N HIS A 219 -4.43 -4.53 -2.16
CA HIS A 219 -5.01 -3.98 -3.38
C HIS A 219 -6.50 -4.33 -3.44
N PRO A 220 -7.30 -3.63 -4.25
CA PRO A 220 -8.71 -3.95 -4.44
C PRO A 220 -8.98 -5.42 -4.78
N GLN A 221 -8.12 -6.04 -5.60
CA GLN A 221 -8.25 -7.45 -5.96
C GLN A 221 -7.97 -8.43 -4.83
N ASP A 222 -7.32 -8.03 -3.75
CA ASP A 222 -6.98 -8.94 -2.64
C ASP A 222 -8.21 -9.30 -1.81
N ILE A 223 -9.21 -8.43 -1.73
CA ILE A 223 -10.48 -8.65 -1.02
C ILE A 223 -11.64 -9.07 -1.94
N TYR A 224 -11.44 -8.98 -3.25
CA TYR A 224 -12.49 -9.28 -4.23
C TYR A 224 -12.80 -10.77 -4.30
N HIS A 225 -14.08 -11.11 -4.10
CA HIS A 225 -14.60 -12.47 -4.26
C HIS A 225 -15.34 -12.60 -5.58
N SER A 226 -14.69 -13.18 -6.61
CA SER A 226 -15.40 -13.59 -7.82
C SER A 226 -15.95 -15.01 -7.69
N LYS A 227 -17.08 -15.29 -8.35
CA LYS A 227 -17.64 -16.66 -8.41
C LYS A 227 -16.58 -17.64 -8.96
N GLY A 228 -16.17 -18.62 -8.12
CA GLY A 228 -15.24 -19.68 -8.52
C GLY A 228 -13.78 -19.49 -8.04
N VAL A 229 -13.39 -18.35 -7.51
CA VAL A 229 -12.06 -18.13 -6.94
C VAL A 229 -12.17 -18.02 -5.41
N LYS A 230 -11.60 -18.98 -4.70
CA LYS A 230 -11.55 -18.96 -3.23
C LYS A 230 -10.36 -18.09 -2.78
N TYR A 231 -10.60 -16.79 -2.61
CA TYR A 231 -9.65 -15.94 -1.89
C TYR A 231 -9.70 -16.20 -0.39
N LYS A 232 -8.64 -15.83 0.33
CA LYS A 232 -8.67 -15.84 1.79
C LYS A 232 -9.78 -14.93 2.26
N ASP A 233 -10.61 -15.43 3.17
CA ASP A 233 -11.56 -14.62 3.88
C ASP A 233 -10.77 -13.68 4.81
N PHE A 234 -10.70 -12.42 4.43
CA PHE A 234 -10.02 -11.36 5.19
C PHE A 234 -10.63 -11.19 6.59
N ASN A 235 -11.95 -11.18 6.68
CA ASN A 235 -12.65 -11.06 7.95
C ASN A 235 -12.23 -12.17 8.90
N LEU A 236 -12.35 -13.42 8.46
CA LEU A 236 -11.99 -14.59 9.27
C LEU A 236 -10.49 -14.65 9.59
N PHE A 237 -9.63 -14.14 8.69
CA PHE A 237 -8.19 -14.09 8.94
C PHE A 237 -7.89 -13.12 10.07
N PHE A 238 -8.39 -11.89 10.00
CA PHE A 238 -8.12 -10.87 11.01
C PHE A 238 -8.84 -11.15 12.33
N GLU A 239 -10.05 -11.70 12.34
CA GLU A 239 -10.72 -12.18 13.57
C GLU A 239 -9.90 -13.21 14.36
N LYS A 240 -9.15 -14.06 13.66
CA LYS A 240 -8.30 -15.06 14.30
C LYS A 240 -6.89 -14.58 14.59
N LEU A 241 -6.50 -13.42 14.10
CA LEU A 241 -5.20 -12.81 14.36
C LEU A 241 -5.23 -11.98 15.65
N ILE A 242 -6.35 -11.31 15.92
CA ILE A 242 -6.62 -10.51 17.13
C ILE A 242 -7.01 -11.44 18.29
#